data_99eb25d960ba14ac58edaef790f9d27f
#
_entry.id   99eb25d960ba14ac58edaef790f9d27f
#
_cell.length_a   1.000
_cell.length_b   1.000
_cell.length_c   1.000
_cell.angle_alpha   90.00
_cell.angle_beta   90.00
_cell.angle_gamma   90.00
#
_symmetry.space_group_name_H-M   'P 1'
#
loop_
_entity.id
_entity.type
_entity.pdbx_description
1 polymer ?
#
loop_
_entity_poly.entity_id
_entity_poly.type
_entity_poly.pdbx_seq_one_letter_code
_entity_poly.pdbx_strand_id
1 'polypeptide(L)'
;MKAYFINKVLATTVVGSYPVVKGSGLKTLFDPLKSAVETAVADQINAGIDIISDGQVRGDMINAFSGKLPGIKGQDVVGKIQPASGAITAADTKYARSKSPYVKGIITGPSTLAHGLHISTPMYRNKEELALDLAAALAVEARHLEAAGVTLIQIDEPIFSTGVADLAVGKQAIDLIAGAIKVPTCMHVCGNLENVIDDILKINVNVLDFEFSKNPANLDLFGSRDLAGRMIGFGCVDSSSETVETVPELKKRIEK
;
A
#
# COMPACT_ATOMS: atom_id res chain seq x y z
N MET A 1 -6.88 -23.31 -8.27
CA MET A 1 -7.12 -23.44 -6.80
C MET A 1 -6.86 -22.07 -6.20
N LYS A 2 -7.89 -21.37 -5.71
CA LYS A 2 -7.71 -20.05 -5.09
C LYS A 2 -6.91 -20.24 -3.80
N ALA A 3 -5.66 -19.82 -3.79
CA ALA A 3 -4.88 -19.77 -2.56
C ALA A 3 -5.44 -18.62 -1.71
N TYR A 4 -6.23 -18.95 -0.69
CA TYR A 4 -6.57 -17.98 0.35
C TYR A 4 -5.27 -17.70 1.14
N PHE A 5 -4.93 -16.44 1.32
CA PHE A 5 -3.74 -16.05 2.11
C PHE A 5 -3.87 -16.48 3.57
N ILE A 6 -5.10 -16.57 4.03
CA ILE A 6 -5.48 -17.14 5.31
C ILE A 6 -6.68 -18.05 5.10
N ASN A 7 -6.88 -19.03 5.96
CA ASN A 7 -8.00 -19.98 5.88
C ASN A 7 -9.33 -19.32 6.36
N LYS A 8 -9.74 -18.25 5.69
CA LYS A 8 -10.95 -17.48 6.03
C LYS A 8 -11.55 -16.89 4.75
N VAL A 9 -12.86 -17.05 4.57
CA VAL A 9 -13.57 -16.60 3.36
C VAL A 9 -13.63 -15.08 3.25
N LEU A 10 -13.92 -14.39 4.36
CA LEU A 10 -13.96 -12.93 4.47
C LEU A 10 -12.92 -12.49 5.50
N ALA A 11 -11.69 -12.33 5.07
CA ALA A 11 -10.64 -11.82 5.91
C ALA A 11 -10.74 -10.30 6.05
N THR A 12 -10.60 -9.80 7.26
CA THR A 12 -10.56 -8.36 7.54
C THR A 12 -9.14 -7.84 7.47
N THR A 13 -8.97 -6.65 6.91
CA THR A 13 -7.70 -5.92 6.88
C THR A 13 -7.96 -4.42 6.93
N VAL A 14 -6.91 -3.63 7.05
CA VAL A 14 -6.95 -2.16 7.03
C VAL A 14 -6.22 -1.65 5.78
N VAL A 15 -6.45 -0.42 5.33
CA VAL A 15 -5.65 0.16 4.23
C VAL A 15 -4.19 0.25 4.66
N GLY A 16 -3.91 0.84 5.84
CA GLY A 16 -2.55 0.83 6.37
C GLY A 16 -2.25 1.96 7.33
N SER A 17 -2.49 3.19 6.93
CA SER A 17 -2.18 4.37 7.74
C SER A 17 -2.99 4.41 9.03
N TYR A 18 -2.30 4.60 10.14
CA TYR A 18 -2.86 4.73 11.47
C TYR A 18 -2.51 6.10 12.07
N PRO A 19 -3.41 6.72 12.87
CA PRO A 19 -3.09 7.98 13.52
C PRO A 19 -1.84 7.89 14.40
N VAL A 20 -0.96 8.87 14.29
CA VAL A 20 0.28 8.89 15.07
C VAL A 20 -0.02 9.28 16.52
N VAL A 21 -0.03 8.30 17.40
CA VAL A 21 -0.13 8.51 18.85
C VAL A 21 1.27 8.68 19.41
N LYS A 22 1.63 9.92 19.80
CA LYS A 22 2.94 10.20 20.39
C LYS A 22 3.02 9.58 21.78
N GLY A 23 3.99 8.70 21.96
CA GLY A 23 4.30 8.14 23.29
C GLY A 23 5.03 9.13 24.18
N SER A 24 5.03 8.86 25.47
CA SER A 24 5.79 9.60 26.48
C SER A 24 6.76 8.67 27.22
N GLY A 25 7.90 9.20 27.68
CA GLY A 25 8.85 8.49 28.52
C GLY A 25 10.19 8.12 27.86
N LEU A 26 11.06 7.45 28.60
CA LEU A 26 12.44 7.12 28.20
C LEU A 26 12.56 6.31 26.90
N LYS A 27 11.55 5.51 26.57
CA LYS A 27 11.53 4.70 25.32
C LYS A 27 11.49 5.56 24.05
N THR A 28 10.95 6.79 24.14
CA THR A 28 10.83 7.72 23.00
C THR A 28 12.11 8.48 22.70
N LEU A 29 13.13 8.41 23.56
CA LEU A 29 14.41 9.07 23.36
C LEU A 29 15.22 8.49 22.18
N PHE A 30 15.12 7.19 21.94
CA PHE A 30 15.87 6.51 20.87
C PHE A 30 15.03 6.30 19.59
N ASP A 31 13.72 6.15 19.74
CA ASP A 31 12.76 5.99 18.62
C ASP A 31 11.43 6.64 19.03
N PRO A 32 11.20 7.91 18.65
CA PRO A 32 9.99 8.66 19.03
C PRO A 32 8.68 8.03 18.52
N LEU A 33 8.74 7.24 17.44
CA LEU A 33 7.57 6.65 16.79
C LEU A 33 7.36 5.17 17.14
N LYS A 34 8.26 4.56 17.92
CA LYS A 34 8.12 3.16 18.32
C LYS A 34 6.79 2.89 19.03
N SER A 35 6.41 3.77 19.97
CA SER A 35 5.12 3.65 20.66
C SER A 35 3.91 3.76 19.73
N ALA A 36 4.01 4.58 18.68
CA ALA A 36 2.95 4.70 17.68
C ALA A 36 2.79 3.40 16.88
N VAL A 37 3.89 2.74 16.49
CA VAL A 37 3.86 1.41 15.87
C VAL A 37 3.24 0.38 16.82
N GLU A 38 3.70 0.38 18.10
CA GLU A 38 3.18 -0.54 19.13
C GLU A 38 1.68 -0.37 19.33
N THR A 39 1.19 0.88 19.38
CA THR A 39 -0.25 1.20 19.51
C THR A 39 -1.01 0.75 18.27
N ALA A 40 -0.56 1.12 17.07
CA ALA A 40 -1.23 0.74 15.82
C ALA A 40 -1.39 -0.79 15.68
N VAL A 41 -0.36 -1.54 16.03
CA VAL A 41 -0.38 -3.01 15.99
C VAL A 41 -1.34 -3.57 17.06
N ALA A 42 -1.27 -3.05 18.30
CA ALA A 42 -2.11 -3.52 19.40
C ALA A 42 -3.59 -3.26 19.12
N ASP A 43 -3.94 -2.09 18.62
CA ASP A 43 -5.34 -1.70 18.36
C ASP A 43 -5.95 -2.54 17.23
N GLN A 44 -5.20 -2.82 16.17
CA GLN A 44 -5.65 -3.72 15.10
C GLN A 44 -5.92 -5.14 15.63
N ILE A 45 -5.05 -5.67 16.48
CA ILE A 45 -5.22 -6.99 17.11
C ILE A 45 -6.43 -6.99 18.04
N ASN A 46 -6.57 -5.96 18.89
CA ASN A 46 -7.69 -5.84 19.80
C ASN A 46 -9.04 -5.68 19.08
N ALA A 47 -9.04 -5.02 17.91
CA ALA A 47 -10.20 -4.92 17.04
C ALA A 47 -10.52 -6.23 16.28
N GLY A 48 -9.68 -7.25 16.38
CA GLY A 48 -9.88 -8.53 15.71
C GLY A 48 -9.61 -8.51 14.20
N ILE A 49 -8.76 -7.58 13.73
CA ILE A 49 -8.32 -7.54 12.32
C ILE A 49 -7.47 -8.78 12.01
N ASP A 50 -7.82 -9.48 10.94
CA ASP A 50 -7.15 -10.73 10.56
C ASP A 50 -5.76 -10.50 9.98
N ILE A 51 -5.61 -9.57 9.04
CA ILE A 51 -4.34 -9.21 8.41
C ILE A 51 -4.00 -7.77 8.80
N ILE A 52 -3.08 -7.60 9.72
CA ILE A 52 -2.68 -6.29 10.24
C ILE A 52 -1.55 -5.66 9.42
N SER A 53 -1.27 -4.39 9.67
CA SER A 53 -0.11 -3.65 9.17
C SER A 53 0.72 -3.11 10.35
N ASP A 54 1.88 -2.51 10.04
CA ASP A 54 2.68 -1.74 11.01
C ASP A 54 2.10 -0.36 11.34
N GLY A 55 1.02 0.04 10.64
CA GLY A 55 0.31 1.31 10.81
C GLY A 55 0.89 2.48 10.03
N GLN A 56 1.99 2.31 9.29
CA GLN A 56 2.64 3.36 8.47
C GLN A 56 2.83 4.70 9.20
N VAL A 57 3.17 4.65 10.48
CA VAL A 57 3.23 5.85 11.36
C VAL A 57 4.51 6.67 11.20
N ARG A 58 5.49 6.23 10.37
CA ARG A 58 6.80 6.89 10.29
C ARG A 58 6.90 8.03 9.27
N GLY A 59 5.81 8.43 8.67
CA GLY A 59 5.75 9.55 7.73
C GLY A 59 4.55 9.46 6.82
N ASP A 60 4.38 10.46 5.98
CA ASP A 60 3.44 10.35 4.88
C ASP A 60 3.96 9.36 3.81
N MET A 61 3.07 8.96 2.91
CA MET A 61 3.36 7.95 1.89
C MET A 61 4.55 8.30 0.97
N ILE A 62 4.85 9.58 0.75
CA ILE A 62 5.98 9.99 -0.09
C ILE A 62 7.28 9.97 0.74
N ASN A 63 7.29 10.67 1.88
CA ASN A 63 8.51 10.87 2.67
C ASN A 63 9.01 9.59 3.34
N ALA A 64 8.12 8.64 3.65
CA ALA A 64 8.50 7.35 4.23
C ALA A 64 9.51 6.59 3.34
N PHE A 65 9.39 6.71 2.02
CA PHE A 65 10.25 6.05 1.04
C PHE A 65 11.31 6.99 0.46
N SER A 66 10.92 8.20 0.00
CA SER A 66 11.82 9.12 -0.68
C SER A 66 13.03 9.50 0.18
N GLY A 67 12.85 9.69 1.49
CA GLY A 67 13.91 10.00 2.43
C GLY A 67 14.98 8.91 2.62
N LYS A 68 14.76 7.70 2.07
CA LYS A 68 15.67 6.55 2.17
C LYS A 68 16.29 6.14 0.85
N LEU A 69 15.79 6.66 -0.27
CA LEU A 69 16.25 6.29 -1.61
C LEU A 69 17.36 7.24 -2.07
N PRO A 70 18.61 6.75 -2.32
CA PRO A 70 19.64 7.57 -2.91
C PRO A 70 19.20 8.12 -4.27
N GLY A 71 19.59 9.36 -4.57
CA GLY A 71 19.13 10.12 -5.72
C GLY A 71 18.02 11.11 -5.40
N ILE A 72 17.46 11.06 -4.18
CA ILE A 72 16.43 12.00 -3.70
C ILE A 72 16.97 12.85 -2.54
N LYS A 73 16.62 14.12 -2.53
CA LYS A 73 16.92 15.07 -1.44
C LYS A 73 15.66 15.88 -1.14
N GLY A 74 15.03 15.60 0.01
CA GLY A 74 13.70 16.14 0.29
C GLY A 74 12.66 15.61 -0.69
N GLN A 75 12.06 16.49 -1.48
CA GLN A 75 11.14 16.13 -2.56
C GLN A 75 11.76 16.23 -3.95
N ASP A 76 13.06 16.55 -4.05
CA ASP A 76 13.75 16.72 -5.32
C ASP A 76 14.54 15.47 -5.69
N VAL A 77 14.33 14.99 -6.91
CA VAL A 77 15.16 13.97 -7.54
C VAL A 77 16.39 14.67 -8.12
N VAL A 78 17.52 14.49 -7.48
CA VAL A 78 18.79 15.19 -7.81
C VAL A 78 19.82 14.31 -8.50
N GLY A 79 19.52 13.01 -8.66
CA GLY A 79 20.41 12.04 -9.28
C GLY A 79 19.69 10.75 -9.65
N LYS A 80 20.46 9.75 -10.12
CA LYS A 80 19.93 8.42 -10.44
C LYS A 80 19.38 7.75 -9.18
N ILE A 81 18.16 7.26 -9.24
CA ILE A 81 17.55 6.49 -8.15
C ILE A 81 18.31 5.18 -7.96
N GLN A 82 18.59 4.86 -6.71
CA GLN A 82 19.22 3.61 -6.30
C GLN A 82 18.41 2.98 -5.17
N PRO A 83 18.48 1.66 -4.99
CA PRO A 83 17.92 1.02 -3.81
C PRO A 83 18.48 1.61 -2.51
N ALA A 84 17.65 1.64 -1.48
CA ALA A 84 18.11 2.00 -0.13
C ALA A 84 19.22 1.06 0.33
N SER A 85 20.15 1.56 1.14
CA SER A 85 21.27 0.78 1.70
C SER A 85 20.83 -0.32 2.67
N GLY A 86 19.57 -0.29 3.10
CA GLY A 86 18.93 -1.29 3.97
C GLY A 86 17.44 -1.24 3.83
N ALA A 87 16.74 -2.06 4.60
CA ALA A 87 15.27 -2.08 4.60
C ALA A 87 14.69 -0.74 5.06
N ILE A 88 13.60 -0.32 4.43
CA ILE A 88 12.92 0.96 4.71
C ILE A 88 11.90 0.76 5.84
N THR A 89 10.99 -0.20 5.68
CA THR A 89 9.84 -0.43 6.59
C THR A 89 9.89 -1.79 7.29
N ALA A 90 10.76 -2.70 6.86
CA ALA A 90 10.78 -4.08 7.34
C ALA A 90 11.02 -4.23 8.86
N ALA A 91 11.61 -3.25 9.55
CA ALA A 91 11.81 -3.32 11.01
C ALA A 91 10.49 -3.27 11.77
N ASP A 92 9.59 -2.35 11.40
CA ASP A 92 8.27 -2.21 12.01
C ASP A 92 7.35 -3.36 11.60
N THR A 93 7.47 -3.79 10.35
CA THR A 93 6.77 -4.98 9.83
C THR A 93 7.17 -6.25 10.60
N LYS A 94 8.47 -6.43 10.91
CA LYS A 94 8.94 -7.55 11.78
C LYS A 94 8.36 -7.48 13.17
N TYR A 95 8.23 -6.27 13.74
CA TYR A 95 7.56 -6.09 15.02
C TYR A 95 6.10 -6.54 14.93
N ALA A 96 5.33 -6.06 13.94
CA ALA A 96 3.95 -6.48 13.72
C ALA A 96 3.86 -8.02 13.54
N ARG A 97 4.80 -8.60 12.78
CA ARG A 97 4.89 -10.05 12.55
C ARG A 97 5.17 -10.87 13.83
N SER A 98 5.87 -10.27 14.80
CA SER A 98 6.06 -10.90 16.13
C SER A 98 4.79 -10.94 16.97
N LYS A 99 3.74 -10.18 16.60
CA LYS A 99 2.47 -10.05 17.33
C LYS A 99 1.30 -10.73 16.63
N SER A 100 1.36 -10.89 15.30
CA SER A 100 0.31 -11.54 14.50
C SER A 100 0.92 -12.51 13.47
N PRO A 101 0.27 -13.67 13.22
CA PRO A 101 0.67 -14.58 12.16
C PRO A 101 0.40 -14.05 10.76
N TYR A 102 -0.44 -13.02 10.62
CA TYR A 102 -0.82 -12.46 9.32
C TYR A 102 -0.58 -10.95 9.31
N VAL A 103 0.41 -10.53 8.55
CA VAL A 103 0.82 -9.12 8.42
C VAL A 103 1.00 -8.80 6.94
N LYS A 104 0.52 -7.66 6.50
CA LYS A 104 0.86 -7.12 5.20
C LYS A 104 1.98 -6.10 5.29
N GLY A 105 2.92 -6.18 4.37
CA GLY A 105 3.87 -5.10 4.10
C GLY A 105 3.25 -4.10 3.13
N ILE A 106 3.56 -2.82 3.28
CA ILE A 106 2.99 -1.76 2.45
C ILE A 106 4.12 -0.95 1.80
N ILE A 107 3.97 -0.71 0.51
CA ILE A 107 4.89 0.09 -0.30
C ILE A 107 4.09 1.15 -1.02
N THR A 108 4.52 2.42 -0.95
CA THR A 108 3.97 3.43 -1.87
C THR A 108 4.39 3.09 -3.29
N GLY A 109 3.43 3.09 -4.19
CA GLY A 109 3.65 2.71 -5.57
C GLY A 109 4.59 3.67 -6.33
N PRO A 110 5.34 3.13 -7.29
CA PRO A 110 6.35 3.90 -8.01
C PRO A 110 5.78 5.07 -8.83
N SER A 111 4.58 4.93 -9.40
CA SER A 111 3.93 6.02 -10.13
C SER A 111 3.49 7.14 -9.17
N THR A 112 2.94 6.79 -8.03
CA THR A 112 2.56 7.75 -6.98
C THR A 112 3.80 8.48 -6.46
N LEU A 113 4.89 7.79 -6.16
CA LEU A 113 6.15 8.41 -5.76
C LEU A 113 6.69 9.34 -6.84
N ALA A 114 6.73 8.89 -8.10
CA ALA A 114 7.22 9.70 -9.20
C ALA A 114 6.45 11.02 -9.34
N HIS A 115 5.11 10.99 -9.21
CA HIS A 115 4.30 12.19 -9.31
C HIS A 115 4.39 13.09 -8.08
N GLY A 116 4.67 12.53 -6.90
CA GLY A 116 4.89 13.28 -5.66
C GLY A 116 6.28 13.94 -5.54
N LEU A 117 7.21 13.63 -6.46
CA LEU A 117 8.58 14.16 -6.45
C LEU A 117 8.81 15.15 -7.59
N HIS A 118 9.74 16.09 -7.44
CA HIS A 118 10.19 16.99 -8.49
C HIS A 118 11.45 16.47 -9.16
N ILE A 119 11.47 16.43 -10.50
CA ILE A 119 12.69 16.05 -11.24
C ILE A 119 13.59 17.28 -11.34
N SER A 120 14.72 17.25 -10.63
CA SER A 120 15.73 18.32 -10.57
C SER A 120 17.09 17.85 -11.12
N THR A 121 17.07 16.87 -12.03
CA THR A 121 18.25 16.29 -12.67
C THR A 121 17.96 16.00 -14.15
N PRO A 122 18.96 16.07 -15.05
CA PRO A 122 18.79 15.68 -16.45
C PRO A 122 18.71 14.15 -16.67
N MET A 123 18.84 13.35 -15.61
CA MET A 123 18.82 11.88 -15.72
C MET A 123 17.44 11.32 -16.04
N TYR A 124 16.39 12.07 -15.81
CA TYR A 124 15.01 11.68 -16.10
C TYR A 124 14.33 12.76 -16.93
N ARG A 125 13.77 12.37 -18.06
CA ARG A 125 13.02 13.28 -18.96
C ARG A 125 11.59 13.48 -18.51
N ASN A 126 11.01 12.51 -17.83
CA ASN A 126 9.60 12.47 -17.43
C ASN A 126 9.37 11.59 -16.19
N LYS A 127 8.13 11.55 -15.72
CA LYS A 127 7.71 10.78 -14.55
C LYS A 127 7.72 9.27 -14.81
N GLU A 128 7.52 8.86 -16.04
CA GLU A 128 7.48 7.47 -16.48
C GLU A 128 8.87 6.82 -16.33
N GLU A 129 9.92 7.49 -16.79
CA GLU A 129 11.30 7.02 -16.60
C GLU A 129 11.67 6.93 -15.11
N LEU A 130 11.26 7.94 -14.33
CA LEU A 130 11.47 7.96 -12.89
C LEU A 130 10.73 6.82 -12.18
N ALA A 131 9.47 6.55 -12.58
CA ALA A 131 8.66 5.49 -11.99
C ALA A 131 9.29 4.10 -12.18
N LEU A 132 9.88 3.82 -13.34
CA LEU A 132 10.55 2.52 -13.59
C LEU A 132 11.80 2.33 -12.72
N ASP A 133 12.60 3.38 -12.53
CA ASP A 133 13.75 3.31 -11.62
C ASP A 133 13.34 3.20 -10.15
N LEU A 134 12.29 3.93 -9.76
CA LEU A 134 11.68 3.78 -8.43
C LEU A 134 11.16 2.35 -8.23
N ALA A 135 10.52 1.75 -9.23
CA ALA A 135 10.06 0.37 -9.16
C ALA A 135 11.21 -0.61 -8.93
N ALA A 136 12.33 -0.44 -9.64
CA ALA A 136 13.52 -1.26 -9.44
C ALA A 136 14.10 -1.14 -8.02
N ALA A 137 14.12 0.08 -7.47
CA ALA A 137 14.56 0.32 -6.10
C ALA A 137 13.59 -0.27 -5.06
N LEU A 138 12.28 -0.10 -5.26
CA LEU A 138 11.23 -0.63 -4.39
C LEU A 138 11.11 -2.15 -4.46
N ALA A 139 11.49 -2.78 -5.56
CA ALA A 139 11.59 -4.24 -5.65
C ALA A 139 12.60 -4.82 -4.65
N VAL A 140 13.63 -4.04 -4.27
CA VAL A 140 14.56 -4.42 -3.20
C VAL A 140 13.87 -4.35 -1.83
N GLU A 141 13.08 -3.31 -1.57
CA GLU A 141 12.28 -3.22 -0.33
C GLU A 141 11.24 -4.33 -0.25
N ALA A 142 10.58 -4.67 -1.36
CA ALA A 142 9.64 -5.78 -1.41
C ALA A 142 10.29 -7.11 -0.97
N ARG A 143 11.55 -7.36 -1.38
CA ARG A 143 12.31 -8.54 -0.90
C ARG A 143 12.62 -8.46 0.59
N HIS A 144 12.91 -7.27 1.15
CA HIS A 144 13.10 -7.10 2.59
C HIS A 144 11.81 -7.39 3.38
N LEU A 145 10.66 -6.95 2.87
CA LEU A 145 9.35 -7.24 3.45
C LEU A 145 9.02 -8.74 3.36
N GLU A 146 9.26 -9.38 2.23
CA GLU A 146 9.10 -10.83 2.07
C GLU A 146 9.98 -11.58 3.08
N ALA A 147 11.24 -11.20 3.24
CA ALA A 147 12.16 -11.76 4.23
C ALA A 147 11.74 -11.47 5.68
N ALA A 148 10.94 -10.42 5.91
CA ALA A 148 10.32 -10.14 7.21
C ALA A 148 9.14 -11.08 7.52
N GLY A 149 8.69 -11.90 6.56
CA GLY A 149 7.67 -12.93 6.72
C GLY A 149 6.24 -12.40 6.56
N VAL A 150 6.02 -11.39 5.72
CA VAL A 150 4.68 -10.87 5.44
C VAL A 150 3.81 -11.89 4.71
N THR A 151 2.51 -11.78 4.89
CA THR A 151 1.48 -12.61 4.22
C THR A 151 1.26 -12.16 2.79
N LEU A 152 1.31 -10.85 2.55
CA LEU A 152 1.19 -10.21 1.23
C LEU A 152 1.88 -8.85 1.26
N ILE A 153 2.15 -8.30 0.08
CA ILE A 153 2.65 -6.94 -0.09
C ILE A 153 1.59 -6.11 -0.81
N GLN A 154 1.18 -5.01 -0.19
CA GLN A 154 0.30 -3.99 -0.76
C GLN A 154 1.13 -2.89 -1.41
N ILE A 155 0.74 -2.48 -2.61
CA ILE A 155 1.34 -1.38 -3.37
C ILE A 155 0.25 -0.33 -3.55
N ASP A 156 0.48 0.86 -3.00
CA ASP A 156 -0.50 1.95 -2.99
C ASP A 156 -0.28 2.90 -4.15
N GLU A 157 -1.18 2.90 -5.11
CA GLU A 157 -1.15 3.73 -6.33
C GLU A 157 -2.38 4.65 -6.48
N PRO A 158 -2.65 5.55 -5.51
CA PRO A 158 -3.78 6.46 -5.62
C PRO A 158 -3.72 7.37 -6.86
N ILE A 159 -2.54 7.63 -7.42
CA ILE A 159 -2.38 8.44 -8.62
C ILE A 159 -3.12 7.86 -9.83
N PHE A 160 -3.34 6.55 -9.88
CA PHE A 160 -4.00 5.90 -11.02
C PHE A 160 -5.42 6.38 -11.23
N SER A 161 -6.19 6.62 -10.16
CA SER A 161 -7.57 7.11 -10.26
C SER A 161 -7.67 8.55 -10.79
N THR A 162 -6.58 9.31 -10.76
CA THR A 162 -6.57 10.70 -11.23
C THR A 162 -6.47 10.83 -12.76
N GLY A 163 -6.06 9.77 -13.45
CA GLY A 163 -5.85 9.75 -14.89
C GLY A 163 -4.59 10.49 -15.37
N VAL A 164 -3.73 10.99 -14.47
CA VAL A 164 -2.50 11.70 -14.88
C VAL A 164 -1.30 10.78 -15.08
N ALA A 165 -1.32 9.57 -14.51
CA ALA A 165 -0.26 8.59 -14.66
C ALA A 165 -0.48 7.73 -15.92
N ASP A 166 0.60 7.40 -16.63
CA ASP A 166 0.57 6.41 -17.70
C ASP A 166 0.41 5.00 -17.08
N LEU A 167 -0.78 4.41 -17.26
CA LEU A 167 -1.12 3.12 -16.69
C LEU A 167 -0.37 1.95 -17.35
N ALA A 168 0.12 2.09 -18.58
CA ALA A 168 0.93 1.06 -19.22
C ALA A 168 2.33 1.02 -18.57
N VAL A 169 2.91 2.17 -18.27
CA VAL A 169 4.15 2.28 -17.50
C VAL A 169 3.92 1.86 -16.05
N GLY A 170 2.79 2.28 -15.45
CA GLY A 170 2.39 1.84 -14.12
C GLY A 170 2.32 0.33 -13.98
N LYS A 171 1.74 -0.34 -14.98
CA LYS A 171 1.73 -1.81 -15.04
C LYS A 171 3.14 -2.39 -15.06
N GLN A 172 4.03 -1.86 -15.92
CA GLN A 172 5.42 -2.34 -15.98
C GLN A 172 6.13 -2.17 -14.64
N ALA A 173 5.90 -1.05 -13.97
CA ALA A 173 6.48 -0.73 -12.67
C ALA A 173 5.97 -1.70 -11.56
N ILE A 174 4.67 -1.99 -11.54
CA ILE A 174 4.10 -2.97 -10.59
C ILE A 174 4.60 -4.38 -10.91
N ASP A 175 4.66 -4.76 -12.19
CA ASP A 175 5.17 -6.08 -12.61
C ASP A 175 6.63 -6.31 -12.20
N LEU A 176 7.48 -5.26 -12.19
CA LEU A 176 8.86 -5.32 -11.68
C LEU A 176 8.89 -5.66 -10.18
N ILE A 177 8.04 -5.04 -9.39
CA ILE A 177 7.96 -5.30 -7.94
C ILE A 177 7.40 -6.71 -7.70
N ALA A 178 6.27 -7.03 -8.32
CA ALA A 178 5.61 -8.33 -8.16
C ALA A 178 6.50 -9.50 -8.62
N GLY A 179 7.25 -9.32 -9.71
CA GLY A 179 8.18 -10.32 -10.22
C GLY A 179 9.42 -10.56 -9.34
N ALA A 180 9.71 -9.64 -8.40
CA ALA A 180 10.86 -9.75 -7.51
C ALA A 180 10.61 -10.59 -6.25
N ILE A 181 9.36 -10.98 -5.97
CA ILE A 181 8.90 -11.64 -4.76
C ILE A 181 8.01 -12.83 -5.07
N LYS A 182 7.77 -13.69 -4.09
CA LYS A 182 6.90 -14.88 -4.21
C LYS A 182 5.61 -14.73 -3.42
N VAL A 183 5.60 -13.87 -2.40
CA VAL A 183 4.37 -13.59 -1.65
C VAL A 183 3.35 -12.88 -2.54
N PRO A 184 2.06 -13.09 -2.30
CA PRO A 184 1.00 -12.43 -3.05
C PRO A 184 1.12 -10.90 -3.00
N THR A 185 0.66 -10.25 -4.07
CA THR A 185 0.60 -8.79 -4.19
C THR A 185 -0.83 -8.28 -4.14
N CYS A 186 -1.01 -7.15 -3.50
CA CYS A 186 -2.23 -6.37 -3.48
C CYS A 186 -1.92 -5.00 -4.09
N MET A 187 -2.81 -4.47 -4.90
CA MET A 187 -2.72 -3.08 -5.35
C MET A 187 -3.91 -2.30 -4.82
N HIS A 188 -3.61 -1.24 -4.06
CA HIS A 188 -4.63 -0.32 -3.56
C HIS A 188 -4.74 0.91 -4.44
N VAL A 189 -5.96 1.21 -4.89
CA VAL A 189 -6.30 2.44 -5.63
C VAL A 189 -7.58 3.02 -5.04
N CYS A 190 -7.47 4.17 -4.38
CA CYS A 190 -8.64 4.92 -3.92
C CYS A 190 -9.14 5.87 -5.02
N GLY A 191 -10.38 6.38 -4.88
CA GLY A 191 -10.99 7.33 -5.80
C GLY A 191 -11.90 6.71 -6.86
N ASN A 192 -12.27 7.50 -7.84
CA ASN A 192 -13.16 7.08 -8.94
C ASN A 192 -12.37 6.28 -9.99
N LEU A 193 -12.84 5.08 -10.31
CA LEU A 193 -12.17 4.15 -11.22
C LEU A 193 -12.76 4.14 -12.63
N GLU A 194 -13.84 4.88 -12.90
CA GLU A 194 -14.64 4.79 -14.13
C GLU A 194 -13.79 4.84 -15.40
N ASN A 195 -12.83 5.77 -15.46
CA ASN A 195 -12.02 5.97 -16.66
C ASN A 195 -10.73 5.14 -16.71
N VAL A 196 -10.41 4.37 -15.67
CA VAL A 196 -9.12 3.70 -15.52
C VAL A 196 -9.24 2.20 -15.21
N ILE A 197 -10.45 1.72 -14.91
CA ILE A 197 -10.66 0.34 -14.46
C ILE A 197 -10.16 -0.70 -15.45
N ASP A 198 -10.37 -0.49 -16.75
CA ASP A 198 -9.99 -1.47 -17.78
C ASP A 198 -8.46 -1.59 -17.91
N ASP A 199 -7.71 -0.54 -17.65
CA ASP A 199 -6.24 -0.57 -17.59
C ASP A 199 -5.74 -1.14 -16.25
N ILE A 200 -6.37 -0.78 -15.14
CA ILE A 200 -6.09 -1.36 -13.83
C ILE A 200 -6.26 -2.89 -13.85
N LEU A 201 -7.29 -3.39 -14.52
CA LEU A 201 -7.53 -4.83 -14.65
C LEU A 201 -6.47 -5.57 -15.48
N LYS A 202 -5.60 -4.89 -16.22
CA LYS A 202 -4.46 -5.49 -16.93
C LYS A 202 -3.23 -5.69 -16.03
N ILE A 203 -3.19 -5.09 -14.85
CA ILE A 203 -2.08 -5.17 -13.92
C ILE A 203 -2.09 -6.53 -13.21
N ASN A 204 -0.94 -7.20 -13.15
CA ASN A 204 -0.84 -8.55 -12.63
C ASN A 204 -0.60 -8.55 -11.11
N VAL A 205 -1.67 -8.46 -10.34
CA VAL A 205 -1.67 -8.58 -8.87
C VAL A 205 -2.69 -9.61 -8.42
N ASN A 206 -2.56 -10.13 -7.21
CA ASN A 206 -3.45 -11.15 -6.66
C ASN A 206 -4.72 -10.56 -6.05
N VAL A 207 -4.62 -9.34 -5.49
CA VAL A 207 -5.73 -8.61 -4.88
C VAL A 207 -5.80 -7.22 -5.50
N LEU A 208 -7.01 -6.81 -5.86
CA LEU A 208 -7.35 -5.45 -6.25
C LEU A 208 -8.14 -4.83 -5.10
N ASP A 209 -7.55 -3.83 -4.44
CA ASP A 209 -8.14 -3.20 -3.26
C ASP A 209 -8.64 -1.80 -3.59
N PHE A 210 -9.93 -1.57 -3.36
CA PHE A 210 -10.61 -0.35 -3.77
C PHE A 210 -11.50 0.22 -2.68
N GLU A 211 -11.71 1.53 -2.74
CA GLU A 211 -12.60 2.24 -1.85
C GLU A 211 -14.03 2.26 -2.42
N PHE A 212 -14.94 1.53 -1.78
CA PHE A 212 -16.36 1.50 -2.14
C PHE A 212 -17.25 2.34 -1.22
N SER A 213 -16.77 2.66 -0.04
CA SER A 213 -17.52 3.48 0.93
C SER A 213 -17.81 4.89 0.41
N LYS A 214 -16.81 5.58 -0.13
CA LYS A 214 -16.94 6.92 -0.73
C LYS A 214 -17.30 6.92 -2.20
N ASN A 215 -16.92 5.86 -2.90
CA ASN A 215 -17.13 5.71 -4.33
C ASN A 215 -17.99 4.46 -4.62
N PRO A 216 -19.25 4.42 -4.17
CA PRO A 216 -20.11 3.23 -4.32
C PRO A 216 -20.39 2.87 -5.79
N ALA A 217 -20.32 3.84 -6.70
CA ALA A 217 -20.44 3.60 -8.14
C ALA A 217 -19.31 2.72 -8.71
N ASN A 218 -18.17 2.66 -8.03
CA ASN A 218 -17.10 1.74 -8.43
C ASN A 218 -17.55 0.28 -8.41
N LEU A 219 -18.53 -0.09 -7.56
CA LEU A 219 -19.04 -1.45 -7.48
C LEU A 219 -19.71 -1.89 -8.78
N ASP A 220 -20.45 -0.98 -9.43
CA ASP A 220 -21.15 -1.26 -10.67
C ASP A 220 -20.19 -1.54 -11.84
N LEU A 221 -18.93 -1.08 -11.74
CA LEU A 221 -17.89 -1.31 -12.74
C LEU A 221 -17.47 -2.79 -12.82
N PHE A 222 -17.71 -3.58 -11.78
CA PHE A 222 -17.26 -4.97 -11.71
C PHE A 222 -18.30 -6.00 -12.17
N GLY A 223 -19.56 -5.59 -12.33
CA GLY A 223 -20.69 -6.50 -12.62
C GLY A 223 -20.55 -7.35 -13.89
N SER A 224 -19.83 -6.85 -14.92
CA SER A 224 -19.62 -7.52 -16.19
C SER A 224 -18.15 -7.82 -16.52
N ARG A 225 -17.21 -7.46 -15.64
CA ARG A 225 -15.78 -7.60 -15.91
C ARG A 225 -15.20 -8.88 -15.32
N ASP A 226 -14.37 -9.56 -16.09
CA ASP A 226 -13.65 -10.74 -15.60
C ASP A 226 -12.47 -10.29 -14.70
N LEU A 227 -12.51 -10.70 -13.46
CA LEU A 227 -11.45 -10.47 -12.49
C LEU A 227 -10.28 -11.47 -12.64
N ALA A 228 -10.33 -12.36 -13.61
CA ALA A 228 -9.31 -13.40 -13.84
C ALA A 228 -8.96 -14.20 -12.57
N GLY A 229 -9.95 -14.43 -11.71
CA GLY A 229 -9.78 -15.16 -10.45
C GLY A 229 -9.10 -14.38 -9.32
N ARG A 230 -8.84 -13.08 -9.49
CA ARG A 230 -8.29 -12.21 -8.45
C ARG A 230 -9.32 -11.94 -7.35
N MET A 231 -8.83 -11.60 -6.17
CA MET A 231 -9.66 -11.17 -5.05
C MET A 231 -9.87 -9.65 -5.10
N ILE A 232 -11.00 -9.22 -4.56
CA ILE A 232 -11.30 -7.80 -4.32
C ILE A 232 -11.11 -7.51 -2.84
N GLY A 233 -10.28 -6.50 -2.53
CA GLY A 233 -10.27 -5.82 -1.26
C GLY A 233 -11.43 -4.82 -1.24
N PHE A 234 -12.43 -5.10 -0.42
CA PHE A 234 -13.66 -4.33 -0.37
C PHE A 234 -13.60 -3.26 0.72
N GLY A 235 -13.16 -2.05 0.35
CA GLY A 235 -13.10 -0.89 1.24
C GLY A 235 -14.49 -0.42 1.68
N CYS A 236 -15.05 -1.09 2.69
CA CYS A 236 -16.43 -0.88 3.13
C CYS A 236 -16.59 0.20 4.20
N VAL A 237 -15.51 0.66 4.82
CA VAL A 237 -15.54 1.68 5.89
C VAL A 237 -15.00 3.00 5.35
N ASP A 238 -15.70 4.12 5.62
CA ASP A 238 -15.19 5.45 5.35
C ASP A 238 -14.27 5.90 6.49
N SER A 239 -12.96 5.70 6.28
CA SER A 239 -11.94 6.09 7.27
C SER A 239 -11.75 7.60 7.44
N SER A 240 -12.36 8.43 6.60
CA SER A 240 -12.30 9.90 6.70
C SER A 240 -13.53 10.52 7.37
N SER A 241 -14.55 9.71 7.65
CA SER A 241 -15.74 10.17 8.37
C SER A 241 -15.41 10.44 9.84
N GLU A 242 -15.89 11.57 10.37
CA GLU A 242 -15.83 11.86 11.81
C GLU A 242 -16.86 11.02 12.61
N THR A 243 -17.82 10.42 11.92
CA THR A 243 -18.85 9.58 12.52
C THR A 243 -18.52 8.12 12.28
N VAL A 244 -18.47 7.34 13.36
CA VAL A 244 -18.29 5.89 13.27
C VAL A 244 -19.57 5.27 12.71
N GLU A 245 -19.46 4.59 11.59
CA GLU A 245 -20.58 3.89 10.93
C GLU A 245 -21.06 2.72 11.79
N THR A 246 -22.36 2.50 11.80
CA THR A 246 -22.96 1.39 12.55
C THR A 246 -22.79 0.05 11.84
N VAL A 247 -22.77 -1.04 12.62
CA VAL A 247 -22.68 -2.40 12.05
C VAL A 247 -23.79 -2.69 11.03
N PRO A 248 -25.07 -2.31 11.24
CA PRO A 248 -26.11 -2.48 10.21
C PRO A 248 -25.84 -1.75 8.90
N GLU A 249 -25.25 -0.54 8.94
CA GLU A 249 -24.90 0.22 7.74
C GLU A 249 -23.78 -0.48 6.95
N LEU A 250 -22.74 -0.91 7.64
CA LEU A 250 -21.64 -1.67 7.03
C LEU A 250 -22.12 -2.99 6.43
N LYS A 251 -22.97 -3.73 7.19
CA LYS A 251 -23.53 -4.99 6.71
C LYS A 251 -24.34 -4.79 5.42
N LYS A 252 -25.22 -3.79 5.38
CA LYS A 252 -26.01 -3.45 4.19
C LYS A 252 -25.13 -3.11 2.97
N ARG A 253 -23.97 -2.48 3.20
CA ARG A 253 -23.00 -2.15 2.13
C ARG A 253 -22.31 -3.39 1.60
N ILE A 254 -21.97 -4.34 2.48
CA ILE A 254 -21.27 -5.58 2.09
C ILE A 254 -22.21 -6.57 1.40
N GLU A 255 -23.50 -6.57 1.76
CA GLU A 255 -24.51 -7.48 1.18
C GLU A 255 -25.12 -6.96 -0.13
N LYS A 256 -24.81 -5.73 -0.57
CA LYS A 256 -25.26 -5.13 -1.82
C LYS A 256 -24.47 -5.65 -3.03
#